data_82ebe66cdb34df1c6beabd7b9cb9a1b8
#
_entry.id   82ebe66cdb34df1c6beabd7b9cb9a1b8
#
_cell.length_a   1.000
_cell.length_b   1.000
_cell.length_c   1.000
_cell.angle_alpha   90.00
_cell.angle_beta   90.00
_cell.angle_gamma   90.00
#
_symmetry.space_group_name_H-M   'P 1'
#
loop_
_entity.id
_entity.type
_entity.pdbx_description
1 polymer ?
#
loop_
_entity_poly.entity_id
_entity_poly.type
_entity_poly.pdbx_seq_one_letter_code
_entity_poly.pdbx_strand_id
1 'polypeptide(L)'
;MALFGAPVSKGNDAVNAVRAALGIQQLMTELNHEGTTRGWPDLRVGIGVTTGVVTAGNIGSPKRIDYTVVGDAVNVSSRLCGNAQPGQILISEATVAEVNSLFQLKPLEALQLKGKSRPLPVFSVLGEQVVAKK
;
A
#
# COMPACT_ATOMS: atom_id res chain seq x y z
N MET A 1 7.00 2.48 -6.36
CA MET A 1 5.65 2.97 -6.04
C MET A 1 4.68 2.59 -7.15
N ALA A 2 3.49 2.18 -6.78
CA ALA A 2 2.42 1.89 -7.74
C ALA A 2 1.25 2.84 -7.50
N LEU A 3 0.55 3.18 -8.57
CA LEU A 3 -0.53 4.15 -8.55
C LEU A 3 -1.81 3.53 -9.10
N PHE A 4 -2.89 3.63 -8.35
CA PHE A 4 -4.20 3.13 -8.75
C PHE A 4 -5.18 4.30 -8.88
N GLY A 5 -5.91 4.36 -9.98
CA GLY A 5 -6.86 5.43 -10.26
C GLY A 5 -6.31 6.55 -11.12
N ALA A 6 -5.10 6.42 -11.63
CA ALA A 6 -4.53 7.37 -12.58
C ALA A 6 -3.98 6.61 -13.79
N PRO A 7 -4.11 7.14 -15.00
CA PRO A 7 -4.80 8.39 -15.33
C PRO A 7 -6.34 8.30 -15.27
N VAL A 8 -6.90 7.10 -15.14
CA VAL A 8 -8.34 6.90 -15.11
C VAL A 8 -8.72 6.08 -13.88
N SER A 9 -9.66 6.59 -13.09
CA SER A 9 -10.21 5.86 -11.95
C SER A 9 -11.23 4.83 -12.43
N LYS A 10 -11.20 3.65 -11.80
CA LYS A 10 -12.14 2.56 -12.08
C LYS A 10 -13.17 2.38 -10.97
N GLY A 11 -13.21 3.29 -9.99
CA GLY A 11 -14.19 3.28 -8.92
C GLY A 11 -13.85 2.38 -7.73
N ASN A 12 -12.97 1.39 -7.92
CA ASN A 12 -12.57 0.47 -6.86
C ASN A 12 -11.03 0.45 -6.71
N ASP A 13 -10.42 1.60 -6.88
CA ASP A 13 -8.96 1.73 -6.94
C ASP A 13 -8.28 1.31 -5.64
N ALA A 14 -8.83 1.71 -4.49
CA ALA A 14 -8.28 1.36 -3.19
C ALA A 14 -8.35 -0.15 -2.95
N VAL A 15 -9.46 -0.79 -3.31
CA VAL A 15 -9.62 -2.24 -3.20
C VAL A 15 -8.59 -2.95 -4.06
N ASN A 16 -8.42 -2.49 -5.30
CA ASN A 16 -7.44 -3.07 -6.22
C ASN A 16 -6.01 -2.90 -5.69
N ALA A 17 -5.69 -1.75 -5.09
CA ALA A 17 -4.38 -1.52 -4.52
C ALA A 17 -4.08 -2.48 -3.37
N VAL A 18 -5.03 -2.69 -2.47
CA VAL A 18 -4.85 -3.61 -1.35
C VAL A 18 -4.75 -5.06 -1.83
N ARG A 19 -5.57 -5.44 -2.82
CA ARG A 19 -5.47 -6.78 -3.42
C ARG A 19 -4.12 -7.01 -4.09
N ALA A 20 -3.60 -6.00 -4.78
CA ALA A 20 -2.27 -6.07 -5.39
C ALA A 20 -1.20 -6.25 -4.32
N ALA A 21 -1.31 -5.54 -3.20
CA ALA A 21 -0.38 -5.69 -2.08
C ALA A 21 -0.40 -7.10 -1.51
N LEU A 22 -1.59 -7.66 -1.31
CA LEU A 22 -1.73 -9.05 -0.86
C LEU A 22 -1.12 -10.04 -1.86
N GLY A 23 -1.33 -9.80 -3.15
CA GLY A 23 -0.74 -10.62 -4.21
C GLY A 23 0.78 -10.58 -4.20
N ILE A 24 1.36 -9.41 -4.00
CA ILE A 24 2.81 -9.25 -3.87
C ILE A 24 3.35 -10.05 -2.69
N GLN A 25 2.69 -9.97 -1.54
CA GLN A 25 3.12 -10.70 -0.35
C GLN A 25 3.03 -12.22 -0.56
N GLN A 26 1.99 -12.69 -1.23
CA GLN A 26 1.84 -14.10 -1.56
C GLN A 26 2.95 -14.55 -2.49
N LEU A 27 3.27 -13.78 -3.53
CA LEU A 27 4.36 -14.08 -4.46
C LEU A 27 5.70 -14.10 -3.75
N MET A 28 5.93 -13.19 -2.82
CA MET A 28 7.17 -13.18 -2.04
C MET A 28 7.31 -14.42 -1.18
N THR A 29 6.21 -14.89 -0.60
CA THR A 29 6.21 -16.13 0.18
C THR A 29 6.57 -17.33 -0.69
N GLU A 30 5.99 -17.41 -1.90
CA GLU A 30 6.28 -18.49 -2.85
C GLU A 30 7.74 -18.44 -3.32
N LEU A 31 8.25 -17.25 -3.63
CA LEU A 31 9.63 -17.07 -4.04
C LEU A 31 10.60 -17.46 -2.93
N ASN A 32 10.30 -17.11 -1.69
CA ASN A 32 11.14 -17.49 -0.56
C ASN A 32 11.15 -19.00 -0.34
N HIS A 33 10.01 -19.64 -0.52
CA HIS A 33 9.91 -21.09 -0.42
C HIS A 33 10.77 -21.77 -1.50
N GLU A 34 10.67 -21.32 -2.75
CA GLU A 34 11.51 -21.84 -3.85
C GLU A 34 12.98 -21.51 -3.60
N GLY A 35 13.27 -20.31 -3.13
CA GLY A 35 14.64 -19.87 -2.83
C GLY A 35 15.33 -20.71 -1.77
N THR A 36 14.57 -21.27 -0.82
CA THR A 36 15.11 -22.14 0.23
C THR A 36 15.83 -23.34 -0.36
N THR A 37 15.25 -23.95 -1.42
CA THR A 37 15.85 -25.09 -2.10
C THR A 37 17.03 -24.71 -2.99
N ARG A 38 17.11 -23.45 -3.40
CA ARG A 38 18.16 -22.93 -4.28
C ARG A 38 19.24 -22.13 -3.56
N GLY A 39 19.13 -21.99 -2.25
CA GLY A 39 20.11 -21.24 -1.46
C GLY A 39 20.00 -19.73 -1.62
N TRP A 40 18.87 -19.23 -2.10
CA TRP A 40 18.65 -17.78 -2.21
C TRP A 40 18.36 -17.16 -0.85
N PRO A 41 18.74 -15.90 -0.62
CA PRO A 41 18.37 -15.22 0.62
C PRO A 41 16.86 -15.02 0.73
N ASP A 42 16.36 -15.04 1.97
CA ASP A 42 14.97 -14.76 2.26
C ASP A 42 14.72 -13.26 2.07
N LEU A 43 13.77 -12.92 1.21
CA LEU A 43 13.41 -11.54 0.91
C LEU A 43 12.00 -11.26 1.39
N ARG A 44 11.85 -10.17 2.14
CA ARG A 44 10.54 -9.74 2.63
C ARG A 44 10.35 -8.26 2.35
N VAL A 45 9.10 -7.91 2.03
CA VAL A 45 8.75 -6.56 1.59
C VAL A 45 7.70 -5.99 2.52
N GLY A 46 7.91 -4.75 2.96
CA GLY A 46 6.89 -3.97 3.65
C GLY A 46 6.17 -3.10 2.63
N ILE A 47 4.85 -3.00 2.73
CA ILE A 47 4.03 -2.24 1.78
C ILE A 47 3.19 -1.22 2.54
N GLY A 48 3.14 0.01 2.02
CA GLY A 48 2.25 1.05 2.53
C GLY A 48 1.26 1.48 1.46
N VAL A 49 -0.01 1.58 1.82
CA VAL A 49 -1.07 2.02 0.90
C VAL A 49 -1.81 3.18 1.51
N THR A 50 -1.92 4.27 0.78
CA THR A 50 -2.70 5.43 1.18
C THR A 50 -3.66 5.83 0.07
N THR A 51 -4.70 6.56 0.45
CA THR A 51 -5.69 7.10 -0.48
C THR A 51 -5.78 8.59 -0.27
N GLY A 52 -5.81 9.34 -1.37
CA GLY A 52 -5.92 10.79 -1.29
C GLY A 52 -5.85 11.41 -2.66
N VAL A 53 -6.05 12.72 -2.69
CA VAL A 53 -5.94 13.50 -3.93
C VAL A 53 -4.47 13.78 -4.18
N VAL A 54 -4.01 13.44 -5.37
CA VAL A 54 -2.63 13.68 -5.79
C VAL A 54 -2.63 14.31 -7.18
N THR A 55 -1.57 15.02 -7.50
CA THR A 55 -1.34 15.51 -8.85
C THR A 55 -0.48 14.49 -9.57
N ALA A 56 -1.00 13.95 -10.67
CA ALA A 56 -0.29 12.96 -11.48
C ALA A 56 -0.16 13.47 -12.90
N GLY A 57 0.97 13.22 -13.52
CA GLY A 57 1.20 13.63 -14.88
C GLY A 57 2.67 13.64 -15.26
N ASN A 58 2.95 14.13 -16.45
CA ASN A 58 4.32 14.25 -16.94
C ASN A 58 4.95 15.52 -16.38
N ILE A 59 5.98 15.35 -15.57
CA ILE A 59 6.71 16.46 -14.94
C ILE A 59 8.18 16.33 -15.35
N GLY A 60 8.75 17.43 -15.78
CA GLY A 60 10.16 17.46 -16.17
C GLY A 60 10.44 18.45 -17.28
N SER A 61 11.71 18.51 -17.72
CA SER A 61 12.14 19.34 -18.82
C SER A 61 11.80 18.69 -20.17
N PRO A 62 11.82 19.45 -21.29
CA PRO A 62 11.59 18.84 -22.60
C PRO A 62 12.55 17.71 -22.95
N LYS A 63 13.71 17.66 -22.32
CA LYS A 63 14.70 16.60 -22.54
C LYS A 63 14.47 15.38 -21.66
N ARG A 64 13.71 15.53 -20.57
CA ARG A 64 13.45 14.46 -19.63
C ARG A 64 12.08 14.66 -19.00
N ILE A 65 11.10 13.95 -19.53
CA ILE A 65 9.73 14.00 -19.05
C ILE A 65 9.43 12.68 -18.36
N ASP A 66 9.10 12.75 -17.07
CA ASP A 66 8.73 11.58 -16.29
C ASP A 66 7.28 11.70 -15.83
N TYR A 67 6.52 10.61 -15.96
CA TYR A 67 5.19 10.55 -15.36
C TYR A 67 5.38 10.34 -13.85
N THR A 68 4.92 11.29 -13.07
CA THR A 68 5.13 11.28 -11.62
C THR A 68 3.90 11.77 -10.88
N VAL A 69 3.90 11.59 -9.57
CA VAL A 69 2.84 12.05 -8.68
C VAL A 69 3.40 12.88 -7.56
N VAL A 70 2.67 13.93 -7.20
CA VAL A 70 2.98 14.77 -6.05
C VAL A 70 1.72 14.97 -5.23
N GLY A 71 1.88 15.02 -3.93
CA GLY A 71 0.78 15.23 -3.01
C GLY A 71 1.09 14.65 -1.63
N ASP A 72 0.30 15.06 -0.66
CA ASP A 72 0.49 14.61 0.72
C ASP A 72 0.34 13.09 0.86
N ALA A 73 -0.62 12.50 0.14
CA ALA A 73 -0.84 11.04 0.18
C ALA A 73 0.40 10.27 -0.27
N VAL A 74 1.17 10.79 -1.23
CA VAL A 74 2.41 10.16 -1.67
C VAL A 74 3.42 10.09 -0.54
N ASN A 75 3.58 11.19 0.19
CA ASN A 75 4.48 11.25 1.33
C ASN A 75 4.05 10.31 2.45
N VAL A 76 2.75 10.25 2.70
CA VAL A 76 2.19 9.33 3.71
C VAL A 76 2.46 7.88 3.31
N SER A 77 2.27 7.51 2.04
CA SER A 77 2.53 6.14 1.59
C SER A 77 3.99 5.75 1.80
N SER A 78 4.92 6.65 1.52
CA SER A 78 6.34 6.42 1.78
C SER A 78 6.62 6.19 3.26
N ARG A 79 5.98 6.96 4.13
CA ARG A 79 6.15 6.81 5.58
C ARG A 79 5.57 5.49 6.07
N LEU A 80 4.41 5.09 5.57
CA LEU A 80 3.83 3.79 5.91
C LEU A 80 4.75 2.66 5.46
N CYS A 81 5.26 2.74 4.23
CA CYS A 81 6.19 1.75 3.72
C CYS A 81 7.43 1.63 4.60
N GLY A 82 8.00 2.77 5.02
CA GLY A 82 9.18 2.80 5.88
C GLY A 82 8.92 2.26 7.28
N ASN A 83 7.68 2.28 7.76
CA ASN A 83 7.30 1.77 9.08
C ASN A 83 6.74 0.36 9.05
N ALA A 84 6.47 -0.18 7.86
CA ALA A 84 5.95 -1.54 7.74
C ALA A 84 7.03 -2.56 8.10
N GLN A 85 6.64 -3.56 8.88
CA GLN A 85 7.52 -4.69 9.17
C GLN A 85 7.66 -5.55 7.92
N PRO A 86 8.73 -6.34 7.80
CA PRO A 86 8.87 -7.27 6.68
C PRO A 86 7.64 -8.18 6.54
N GLY A 87 7.05 -8.21 5.36
CA GLY A 87 5.85 -8.98 5.09
C GLY A 87 4.54 -8.31 5.48
N GLN A 88 4.59 -7.10 6.02
CA GLN A 88 3.41 -6.39 6.51
C GLN A 88 2.87 -5.41 5.45
N ILE A 89 1.55 -5.24 5.44
CA ILE A 89 0.86 -4.24 4.62
C ILE A 89 0.20 -3.25 5.58
N LEU A 90 0.63 -1.99 5.53
CA LEU A 90 0.03 -0.92 6.31
C LEU A 90 -0.84 -0.04 5.43
N ILE A 91 -2.04 0.28 5.90
CA ILE A 91 -2.94 1.17 5.18
C ILE A 91 -3.39 2.30 6.09
N SER A 92 -3.69 3.44 5.48
CA SER A 92 -4.19 4.62 6.19
C SER A 92 -5.69 4.50 6.45
N GLU A 93 -6.19 5.33 7.37
CA GLU A 93 -7.61 5.43 7.66
C GLU A 93 -8.43 5.76 6.41
N ALA A 94 -7.92 6.64 5.53
CA ALA A 94 -8.60 6.98 4.27
C ALA A 94 -8.77 5.74 3.39
N THR A 95 -7.77 4.86 3.37
CA THR A 95 -7.87 3.60 2.61
C THR A 95 -8.89 2.66 3.25
N VAL A 96 -8.92 2.58 4.58
CA VAL A 96 -9.91 1.76 5.30
C VAL A 96 -11.33 2.17 4.90
N ALA A 97 -11.59 3.48 4.83
CA ALA A 97 -12.91 3.99 4.44
C ALA A 97 -13.31 3.53 3.04
N GLU A 98 -12.35 3.41 2.13
CA GLU A 98 -12.61 3.00 0.75
C GLU A 98 -12.77 1.49 0.57
N VAL A 99 -12.01 0.71 1.33
CA VAL A 99 -12.07 -0.76 1.21
C VAL A 99 -13.14 -1.38 2.10
N ASN A 100 -13.63 -0.61 3.06
CA ASN A 100 -14.72 -1.01 3.94
C ASN A 100 -14.42 -2.36 4.62
N SER A 101 -15.37 -3.28 4.64
CA SER A 101 -15.25 -4.57 5.33
C SER A 101 -14.75 -5.72 4.44
N LEU A 102 -14.14 -5.39 3.30
CA LEU A 102 -13.67 -6.40 2.35
C LEU A 102 -12.40 -7.12 2.80
N PHE A 103 -11.67 -6.56 3.76
CA PHE A 103 -10.42 -7.12 4.25
C PHE A 103 -10.42 -7.24 5.76
N GLN A 104 -9.67 -8.21 6.27
CA GLN A 104 -9.41 -8.33 7.69
C GLN A 104 -8.31 -7.34 8.06
N LEU A 105 -8.62 -6.44 8.99
CA LEU A 105 -7.73 -5.35 9.37
C LEU A 105 -7.45 -5.43 10.86
N LYS A 106 -6.20 -5.12 11.23
CA LYS A 106 -5.79 -5.02 12.63
C LYS A 106 -5.37 -3.57 12.90
N PRO A 107 -6.07 -2.87 13.80
CA PRO A 107 -5.64 -1.52 14.18
C PRO A 107 -4.27 -1.59 14.88
N LEU A 108 -3.39 -0.67 14.52
CA LEU A 108 -2.08 -0.55 15.13
C LEU A 108 -1.99 0.80 15.83
N GLU A 109 -0.91 0.99 16.58
CA GLU A 109 -0.62 2.28 17.19
C GLU A 109 -0.47 3.34 16.11
N ALA A 110 -1.12 4.49 16.31
CA ALA A 110 -1.07 5.58 15.35
C ALA A 110 0.37 6.10 15.21
N LEU A 111 0.74 6.44 13.98
CA LEU A 111 2.09 6.94 13.69
C LEU A 111 2.12 8.47 13.80
N GLN A 112 3.12 8.98 14.52
CA GLN A 112 3.40 10.40 14.57
C GLN A 112 4.31 10.74 13.39
N LEU A 113 3.78 11.45 12.41
CA LEU A 113 4.53 11.85 11.23
C LEU A 113 5.00 13.30 11.36
N LYS A 114 6.22 13.54 10.89
CA LYS A 114 6.79 14.88 10.85
C LYS A 114 5.93 15.81 9.98
N GLY A 115 5.58 16.96 10.51
CA GLY A 115 4.76 17.93 9.81
C GLY A 115 3.26 17.70 9.94
N LYS A 116 2.83 16.65 10.63
CA LYS A 116 1.43 16.37 10.90
C LYS A 116 1.10 16.75 12.34
N SER A 117 0.00 17.47 12.55
CA SER A 117 -0.44 17.90 13.89
C SER A 117 -1.10 16.76 14.67
N ARG A 118 -1.57 15.72 13.99
CA ARG A 118 -2.25 14.59 14.61
C ARG A 118 -1.55 13.28 14.24
N PRO A 119 -1.52 12.30 15.17
CA PRO A 119 -1.06 10.97 14.81
C PRO A 119 -1.92 10.39 13.68
N LEU A 120 -1.30 9.64 12.81
CA LEU A 120 -1.97 9.01 11.67
C LEU A 120 -2.45 7.63 12.08
N PRO A 121 -3.77 7.36 12.09
CA PRO A 121 -4.27 6.01 12.32
C PRO A 121 -3.79 5.06 11.24
N VAL A 122 -3.30 3.89 11.65
CA VAL A 122 -2.69 2.91 10.75
C VAL A 122 -3.28 1.54 11.05
N PHE A 123 -3.50 0.77 9.99
CA PHE A 123 -4.06 -0.57 10.08
C PHE A 123 -3.19 -1.54 9.29
N SER A 124 -3.05 -2.75 9.81
CA SER A 124 -2.37 -3.84 9.12
C SER A 124 -3.41 -4.69 8.39
N VAL A 125 -3.16 -5.01 7.13
CA VAL A 125 -4.04 -5.89 6.35
C VAL A 125 -3.61 -7.33 6.60
N LEU A 126 -4.54 -8.14 7.11
CA LEU A 126 -4.29 -9.54 7.41
C LEU A 126 -4.68 -10.47 6.26
N GLY A 127 -5.64 -10.06 5.43
CA GLY A 127 -6.12 -10.84 4.30
C GLY A 127 -7.49 -10.38 3.86
N GLU A 128 -8.07 -11.06 2.88
CA GLU A 128 -9.43 -10.76 2.46
C GLU A 128 -10.43 -11.30 3.47
N GLN A 129 -11.49 -10.53 3.70
CA GLN A 129 -12.57 -10.96 4.58
C GLN A 129 -13.38 -12.02 3.87
N VAL A 130 -13.44 -13.21 4.46
CA VAL A 130 -14.32 -14.27 3.94
C VAL A 130 -15.70 -14.04 4.50
N VAL A 131 -16.62 -13.67 3.61
CA VAL A 131 -18.02 -13.54 4.00
C VAL A 131 -18.65 -14.90 3.88
N ALA A 132 -19.05 -15.47 5.02
CA ALA A 132 -19.75 -16.74 5.01
C ALA A 132 -21.10 -16.54 4.31
N LYS A 133 -21.32 -17.27 3.24
CA LYS A 133 -22.63 -17.27 2.58
C LYS A 133 -23.58 -18.06 3.45
N LYS A 134 -24.63 -17.42 3.79
CA LYS A 134 -25.74 -18.09 4.46
C LYS A 134 -26.77 -18.53 3.45
#